data_c7445178b279570eee0ebaeec85d4dbf
#
_entry.id   c7445178b279570eee0ebaeec85d4dbf
#
_cell.length_a   1.000
_cell.length_b   1.000
_cell.length_c   1.000
_cell.angle_alpha   90.00
_cell.angle_beta   90.00
_cell.angle_gamma   90.00
#
_symmetry.space_group_name_H-M   'P 1'
#
loop_
_entity.id
_entity.type
_entity.pdbx_description
1 polymer ?
#
loop_
_entity_poly.entity_id
_entity_poly.type
_entity_poly.pdbx_seq_one_letter_code
_entity_poly.pdbx_strand_id
1 'polypeptide(L)'
;MNVNIRRRQCLAASAALVGLGLAPRLVHAARPRPVVIGLDAEFRDRTSTSDEAIRRGIEFAIADIEQAGGVLGGRPLQLLSLDNRSLPARGVDNVRRFVAMEDVVAYFCGKFSPVVLECLPIVHEFGLPLLDPWAAADRIVDNGYSPNYAFRLGLRDSWAMQVLIDELAGRGIRDIALFVPNSGWGRSNVAAATKHLESRPELRMCSIEWHNWGGETDLLDRYLTMLEKGAKGLVLVANEAEGAVLVKNIASLPASRHIPVVSHWGVTGGRFAELCGGALQEIDFCVVQTFSFARQRNDAARRLAERSVAAYGVDDPLDIPSALGIAQAYDLTRLLALAIDRAGVTDRAVVRAALEDLPPHDGVVRSYPRAFTPDSHEAMALEDLFLARFDARGRLLPIGSEQ
;
A
#
# COMPACT_ATOMS: atom_id res chain seq x y z
N MET A 1 54.57 85.41 -9.92
CA MET A 1 53.81 86.19 -10.95
C MET A 1 52.37 85.72 -10.94
N ASN A 2 51.51 86.57 -10.43
CA ASN A 2 50.10 86.76 -10.64
C ASN A 2 49.14 85.55 -10.42
N VAL A 3 48.44 85.54 -9.35
CA VAL A 3 47.30 86.37 -8.87
C VAL A 3 45.97 86.06 -9.52
N ASN A 4 45.01 85.76 -8.69
CA ASN A 4 43.56 85.92 -8.83
C ASN A 4 42.83 85.08 -9.85
N ILE A 5 41.74 84.48 -9.34
CA ILE A 5 40.35 84.68 -9.73
C ILE A 5 39.48 83.65 -9.04
N ARG A 6 38.78 84.06 -8.15
CA ARG A 6 37.40 84.46 -7.88
C ARG A 6 36.59 83.36 -7.16
N ARG A 7 36.37 83.66 -5.92
CA ARG A 7 35.04 83.68 -5.30
C ARG A 7 33.88 83.84 -6.27
N ARG A 8 33.19 82.78 -6.52
CA ARG A 8 31.76 82.68 -6.95
C ARG A 8 31.45 81.27 -7.38
N GLN A 9 31.18 80.37 -6.43
CA GLN A 9 30.45 79.13 -6.68
C GLN A 9 30.33 78.35 -5.32
N CYS A 10 29.92 79.05 -4.30
CA CYS A 10 29.41 78.47 -3.07
C CYS A 10 27.97 78.91 -2.97
N LEU A 11 27.04 78.23 -3.55
CA LEU A 11 25.59 78.32 -3.27
C LEU A 11 24.81 77.53 -4.35
N ALA A 12 25.05 76.18 -4.40
CA ALA A 12 24.14 75.24 -5.08
C ALA A 12 24.49 73.77 -4.73
N ALA A 13 24.53 73.47 -3.43
CA ALA A 13 24.75 72.08 -2.99
C ALA A 13 24.07 71.88 -1.63
N SER A 14 22.77 72.15 -1.56
CA SER A 14 22.02 71.85 -0.31
C SER A 14 20.56 71.62 -0.65
N ALA A 15 20.25 70.62 -1.50
CA ALA A 15 18.88 70.14 -1.71
C ALA A 15 18.87 68.79 -2.46
N ALA A 16 19.61 67.80 -1.99
CA ALA A 16 19.50 66.45 -2.54
C ALA A 16 19.87 65.38 -1.51
N LEU A 17 19.24 65.41 -0.36
CA LEU A 17 19.47 64.41 0.69
C LEU A 17 18.22 64.24 1.57
N VAL A 18 17.07 64.00 0.94
CA VAL A 18 15.90 63.42 1.61
C VAL A 18 15.11 62.66 0.53
N GLY A 19 15.56 61.46 0.23
CA GLY A 19 14.91 60.62 -0.74
C GLY A 19 15.44 59.20 -0.75
N LEU A 20 16.06 58.75 0.35
CA LEU A 20 16.33 57.33 0.54
C LEU A 20 15.02 56.67 0.98
N GLY A 21 14.20 56.38 -0.05
CA GLY A 21 12.94 55.72 0.06
C GLY A 21 13.05 54.44 0.88
N LEU A 22 12.09 54.28 1.73
CA LEU A 22 11.63 53.03 2.26
C LEU A 22 11.30 52.10 1.07
N ALA A 23 12.32 51.42 0.51
CA ALA A 23 12.09 50.24 -0.26
C ALA A 23 11.42 49.24 0.65
N PRO A 24 10.21 48.72 0.37
CA PRO A 24 9.62 47.67 1.15
C PRO A 24 10.63 46.53 1.11
N ARG A 25 11.26 46.21 2.25
CA ARG A 25 11.96 44.95 2.39
C ARG A 25 10.90 43.89 2.18
N LEU A 26 10.94 43.23 1.02
CA LEU A 26 10.28 41.98 0.81
C LEU A 26 10.83 41.04 1.89
N VAL A 27 10.12 40.98 2.99
CA VAL A 27 10.32 39.95 4.00
C VAL A 27 9.98 38.66 3.22
N HIS A 28 11.01 37.97 2.77
CA HIS A 28 10.85 36.59 2.33
C HIS A 28 10.35 35.86 3.57
N ALA A 29 9.03 35.65 3.65
CA ALA A 29 8.47 34.78 4.66
C ALA A 29 9.21 33.44 4.52
N ALA A 30 9.92 33.03 5.55
CA ALA A 30 10.60 31.74 5.56
C ALA A 30 9.54 30.71 5.18
N ARG A 31 9.82 29.87 4.16
CA ARG A 31 8.90 28.80 3.79
C ARG A 31 8.61 27.98 5.02
N PRO A 32 7.34 27.68 5.32
CA PRO A 32 6.99 26.88 6.47
C PRO A 32 7.71 25.52 6.42
N ARG A 33 8.19 25.04 7.55
CA ARG A 33 8.86 23.72 7.60
C ARG A 33 7.91 22.65 7.10
N PRO A 34 8.36 21.75 6.21
CA PRO A 34 7.52 20.67 5.70
C PRO A 34 7.09 19.73 6.84
N VAL A 35 6.00 19.03 6.61
CA VAL A 35 5.60 17.84 7.36
C VAL A 35 6.07 16.65 6.56
N VAL A 36 6.87 15.76 7.14
CA VAL A 36 7.49 14.64 6.42
C VAL A 36 6.72 13.36 6.70
N ILE A 37 6.47 12.61 5.63
CA ILE A 37 5.91 11.26 5.65
C ILE A 37 7.02 10.29 5.25
N GLY A 38 7.28 9.26 6.06
CA GLY A 38 8.20 8.19 5.71
C GLY A 38 7.55 7.15 4.80
N LEU A 39 8.34 6.47 3.96
CA LEU A 39 7.96 5.24 3.26
C LEU A 39 9.11 4.24 3.36
N ASP A 40 8.87 3.11 4.01
CA ASP A 40 9.79 1.97 4.08
C ASP A 40 9.31 0.86 3.15
N ALA A 41 9.97 0.67 2.01
CA ALA A 41 9.49 -0.20 0.95
C ALA A 41 10.65 -0.79 0.11
N GLU A 42 10.34 -1.72 -0.79
CA GLU A 42 11.30 -2.36 -1.71
C GLU A 42 11.23 -1.71 -3.09
N PHE A 43 12.36 -1.19 -3.59
CA PHE A 43 12.40 -0.49 -4.88
C PHE A 43 13.33 -1.13 -5.93
N ARG A 44 13.90 -2.31 -5.65
CA ARG A 44 14.89 -2.96 -6.53
C ARG A 44 14.43 -4.26 -7.16
N ASP A 45 13.33 -4.82 -6.70
CA ASP A 45 12.75 -6.01 -7.29
C ASP A 45 12.14 -5.67 -8.66
N ARG A 46 12.68 -6.29 -9.71
CA ARG A 46 12.25 -6.06 -11.09
C ARG A 46 10.89 -6.69 -11.42
N THR A 47 10.45 -7.64 -10.63
CA THR A 47 9.17 -8.33 -10.82
C THR A 47 8.05 -7.70 -10.03
N SER A 48 8.37 -6.95 -8.97
CA SER A 48 7.42 -6.23 -8.13
C SER A 48 7.09 -4.85 -8.68
N THR A 49 5.84 -4.47 -8.57
CA THR A 49 5.35 -3.13 -8.91
C THR A 49 4.56 -2.49 -7.77
N SER A 50 4.32 -3.24 -6.68
CA SER A 50 3.45 -2.83 -5.57
C SER A 50 4.00 -1.65 -4.78
N ASP A 51 5.28 -1.69 -4.42
CA ASP A 51 5.86 -0.65 -3.57
C ASP A 51 6.06 0.67 -4.33
N GLU A 52 6.33 0.58 -5.65
CA GLU A 52 6.28 1.75 -6.54
C GLU A 52 4.86 2.30 -6.69
N ALA A 53 3.85 1.43 -6.76
CA ALA A 53 2.44 1.83 -6.81
C ALA A 53 2.02 2.54 -5.50
N ILE A 54 2.44 2.02 -4.34
CA ILE A 54 2.24 2.68 -3.03
C ILE A 54 2.87 4.08 -3.05
N ARG A 55 4.14 4.19 -3.45
CA ARG A 55 4.84 5.47 -3.55
C ARG A 55 4.08 6.46 -4.45
N ARG A 56 3.65 6.00 -5.62
CA ARG A 56 2.91 6.80 -6.58
C ARG A 56 1.56 7.29 -6.02
N GLY A 57 0.85 6.44 -5.28
CA GLY A 57 -0.40 6.82 -4.61
C GLY A 57 -0.19 7.93 -3.58
N ILE A 58 0.87 7.83 -2.76
CA ILE A 58 1.26 8.87 -1.80
C ILE A 58 1.61 10.18 -2.53
N GLU A 59 2.44 10.12 -3.57
CA GLU A 59 2.85 11.29 -4.36
C GLU A 59 1.64 12.00 -5.01
N PHE A 60 0.69 11.25 -5.52
CA PHE A 60 -0.54 11.80 -6.09
C PHE A 60 -1.39 12.51 -5.03
N ALA A 61 -1.57 11.91 -3.86
CA ALA A 61 -2.31 12.52 -2.77
C ALA A 61 -1.62 13.78 -2.24
N ILE A 62 -0.29 13.75 -2.06
CA ILE A 62 0.50 14.92 -1.66
C ILE A 62 0.28 16.07 -2.66
N ALA A 63 0.37 15.81 -3.96
CA ALA A 63 0.19 16.86 -4.96
C ALA A 63 -1.22 17.50 -4.90
N ASP A 64 -2.26 16.70 -4.65
CA ASP A 64 -3.63 17.22 -4.51
C ASP A 64 -3.80 18.01 -3.21
N ILE A 65 -3.15 17.58 -2.12
CA ILE A 65 -3.14 18.31 -0.84
C ILE A 65 -2.39 19.64 -0.99
N GLU A 66 -1.24 19.64 -1.66
CA GLU A 66 -0.47 20.86 -1.94
C GLU A 66 -1.27 21.85 -2.79
N GLN A 67 -1.96 21.36 -3.83
CA GLN A 67 -2.83 22.20 -4.66
C GLN A 67 -3.99 22.80 -3.86
N ALA A 68 -4.47 22.10 -2.83
CA ALA A 68 -5.48 22.58 -1.91
C ALA A 68 -4.95 23.53 -0.82
N GLY A 69 -3.63 23.79 -0.77
CA GLY A 69 -3.01 24.71 0.18
C GLY A 69 -2.17 24.06 1.29
N GLY A 70 -1.86 22.77 1.18
CA GLY A 70 -1.05 22.03 2.15
C GLY A 70 -1.83 21.67 3.42
N VAL A 71 -1.11 21.33 4.48
CA VAL A 71 -1.66 21.01 5.82
C VAL A 71 -1.32 22.12 6.83
N LEU A 72 -2.03 22.16 7.95
CA LEU A 72 -1.77 23.13 9.05
C LEU A 72 -1.71 24.59 8.55
N GLY A 73 -2.60 24.97 7.64
CA GLY A 73 -2.68 26.33 7.12
C GLY A 73 -1.54 26.73 6.19
N GLY A 74 -0.92 25.79 5.47
CA GLY A 74 0.05 26.08 4.42
C GLY A 74 1.41 25.39 4.55
N ARG A 75 1.55 24.40 5.45
CA ARG A 75 2.78 23.59 5.52
C ARG A 75 2.76 22.53 4.42
N PRO A 76 3.84 22.40 3.63
CA PRO A 76 3.93 21.37 2.59
C PRO A 76 4.13 19.98 3.20
N LEU A 77 3.58 18.96 2.52
CA LEU A 77 3.88 17.56 2.77
C LEU A 77 5.07 17.11 1.92
N GLN A 78 5.94 16.31 2.48
CA GLN A 78 7.08 15.71 1.77
C GLN A 78 7.16 14.22 2.04
N LEU A 79 7.45 13.44 1.00
CA LEU A 79 7.71 12.01 1.10
C LEU A 79 9.21 11.74 1.20
N LEU A 80 9.61 10.94 2.21
CA LEU A 80 10.94 10.39 2.36
C LEU A 80 10.90 8.88 2.21
N SER A 81 11.38 8.35 1.08
CA SER A 81 11.40 6.92 0.82
C SER A 81 12.75 6.29 1.17
N LEU A 82 12.74 5.17 1.86
CA LEU A 82 13.91 4.37 2.22
C LEU A 82 13.72 2.92 1.73
N ASP A 83 14.76 2.36 1.11
CA ASP A 83 14.74 1.02 0.53
C ASP A 83 15.12 -0.04 1.57
N ASN A 84 14.15 -0.91 1.93
CA ASN A 84 14.38 -2.02 2.85
C ASN A 84 14.84 -3.31 2.18
N ARG A 85 14.77 -3.40 0.84
CA ARG A 85 15.16 -4.59 0.04
C ARG A 85 14.47 -5.88 0.51
N SER A 86 13.24 -5.80 0.98
CA SER A 86 12.48 -6.91 1.57
C SER A 86 13.16 -7.58 2.78
N LEU A 87 14.12 -6.89 3.43
CA LEU A 87 14.88 -7.42 4.58
C LEU A 87 14.35 -6.79 5.88
N PRO A 88 13.82 -7.59 6.83
CA PRO A 88 13.29 -7.09 8.09
C PRO A 88 14.28 -6.22 8.87
N ALA A 89 15.56 -6.60 8.96
CA ALA A 89 16.57 -5.81 9.64
C ALA A 89 16.74 -4.40 9.03
N ARG A 90 16.61 -4.26 7.71
CA ARG A 90 16.66 -2.95 7.05
C ARG A 90 15.41 -2.12 7.32
N GLY A 91 14.23 -2.74 7.33
CA GLY A 91 13.01 -2.06 7.73
C GLY A 91 13.12 -1.49 9.13
N VAL A 92 13.61 -2.28 10.08
CA VAL A 92 13.91 -1.85 11.46
C VAL A 92 14.85 -0.65 11.48
N ASP A 93 15.96 -0.68 10.73
CA ASP A 93 16.91 0.43 10.65
C ASP A 93 16.29 1.68 10.01
N ASN A 94 15.47 1.51 8.98
CA ASN A 94 14.77 2.62 8.32
C ASN A 94 13.76 3.28 9.27
N VAL A 95 12.97 2.49 10.01
CA VAL A 95 12.00 3.01 10.99
C VAL A 95 12.72 3.75 12.12
N ARG A 96 13.86 3.25 12.63
CA ARG A 96 14.70 3.99 13.59
C ARG A 96 15.17 5.33 13.04
N ARG A 97 15.51 5.41 11.76
CA ARG A 97 15.88 6.68 11.11
C ARG A 97 14.69 7.64 11.06
N PHE A 98 13.49 7.16 10.72
CA PHE A 98 12.27 7.96 10.75
C PHE A 98 11.97 8.48 12.17
N VAL A 99 12.11 7.62 13.18
CA VAL A 99 11.90 8.00 14.58
C VAL A 99 12.84 9.14 15.00
N ALA A 100 14.10 9.10 14.58
CA ALA A 100 15.11 10.11 14.91
C ALA A 100 14.88 11.48 14.23
N MET A 101 13.95 11.57 13.28
CA MET A 101 13.61 12.80 12.55
C MET A 101 12.33 13.42 13.13
N GLU A 102 12.45 14.57 13.80
CA GLU A 102 11.30 15.25 14.43
C GLU A 102 10.20 15.66 13.44
N ASP A 103 10.57 15.95 12.18
CA ASP A 103 9.64 16.35 11.14
C ASP A 103 8.82 15.17 10.54
N VAL A 104 9.22 13.91 10.81
CA VAL A 104 8.47 12.72 10.36
C VAL A 104 7.31 12.45 11.31
N VAL A 105 6.09 12.65 10.83
CA VAL A 105 4.86 12.50 11.63
C VAL A 105 4.26 11.11 11.61
N ALA A 106 4.46 10.37 10.51
CA ALA A 106 3.98 9.02 10.28
C ALA A 106 4.82 8.36 9.20
N TYR A 107 4.72 7.03 9.04
CA TYR A 107 5.31 6.37 7.89
C TYR A 107 4.39 5.31 7.30
N PHE A 108 4.58 5.06 6.00
CA PHE A 108 3.95 3.98 5.26
C PHE A 108 4.88 2.79 5.18
N CYS A 109 4.34 1.58 5.34
CA CYS A 109 5.07 0.36 5.01
C CYS A 109 4.85 -0.05 3.55
N GLY A 110 5.75 -0.89 3.04
CA GLY A 110 5.59 -1.60 1.78
C GLY A 110 4.81 -2.91 1.91
N LYS A 111 4.85 -3.74 0.87
CA LYS A 111 4.02 -4.95 0.75
C LYS A 111 4.37 -6.10 1.71
N PHE A 112 5.58 -6.15 2.26
CA PHE A 112 6.09 -7.34 2.95
C PHE A 112 5.73 -7.40 4.42
N SER A 113 4.71 -8.17 4.80
CA SER A 113 4.31 -8.37 6.21
C SER A 113 5.46 -8.76 7.15
N PRO A 114 6.44 -9.62 6.80
CA PRO A 114 7.56 -9.92 7.68
C PRO A 114 8.41 -8.71 8.05
N VAL A 115 8.58 -7.74 7.14
CA VAL A 115 9.28 -6.49 7.44
C VAL A 115 8.48 -5.66 8.42
N VAL A 116 7.18 -5.51 8.17
CA VAL A 116 6.28 -4.70 9.00
C VAL A 116 6.18 -5.25 10.42
N LEU A 117 6.04 -6.58 10.56
CA LEU A 117 5.94 -7.24 11.87
C LEU A 117 7.16 -6.99 12.76
N GLU A 118 8.37 -6.98 12.17
CA GLU A 118 9.61 -6.70 12.92
C GLU A 118 9.76 -5.22 13.29
N CYS A 119 9.06 -4.31 12.59
CA CYS A 119 9.05 -2.88 12.90
C CYS A 119 8.10 -2.50 14.05
N LEU A 120 7.07 -3.32 14.34
CA LEU A 120 6.03 -2.99 15.32
C LEU A 120 6.57 -2.60 16.72
N PRO A 121 7.58 -3.28 17.29
CA PRO A 121 8.10 -2.89 18.60
C PRO A 121 8.60 -1.43 18.61
N ILE A 122 9.34 -1.01 17.58
CA ILE A 122 9.88 0.36 17.47
C ILE A 122 8.76 1.36 17.22
N VAL A 123 7.79 1.02 16.38
CA VAL A 123 6.60 1.83 16.11
C VAL A 123 5.90 2.21 17.42
N HIS A 124 5.68 1.25 18.29
CA HIS A 124 4.97 1.46 19.55
C HIS A 124 5.86 2.06 20.66
N GLU A 125 7.15 1.69 20.71
CA GLU A 125 8.11 2.27 21.66
C GLU A 125 8.24 3.78 21.46
N PHE A 126 8.29 4.26 20.21
CA PHE A 126 8.50 5.67 19.89
C PHE A 126 7.23 6.40 19.43
N GLY A 127 6.08 5.73 19.45
CA GLY A 127 4.82 6.36 19.11
C GLY A 127 4.75 6.89 17.67
N LEU A 128 5.36 6.21 16.69
CA LEU A 128 5.33 6.63 15.29
C LEU A 128 4.16 5.98 14.56
N PRO A 129 3.12 6.71 14.12
CA PRO A 129 2.01 6.14 13.36
C PRO A 129 2.48 5.39 12.10
N LEU A 130 2.06 4.12 11.99
CA LEU A 130 2.26 3.25 10.84
C LEU A 130 0.99 3.22 10.01
N LEU A 131 1.09 3.51 8.72
CA LEU A 131 0.00 3.41 7.74
C LEU A 131 0.30 2.26 6.79
N ASP A 132 -0.56 1.25 6.78
CA ASP A 132 -0.39 0.02 6.02
C ASP A 132 -1.37 -0.04 4.83
N PRO A 133 -0.89 0.18 3.59
CA PRO A 133 -1.71 0.10 2.38
C PRO A 133 -1.70 -1.29 1.72
N TRP A 134 -0.95 -2.29 2.26
CA TRP A 134 -0.77 -3.57 1.55
C TRP A 134 -0.52 -4.78 2.43
N ALA A 135 0.34 -4.68 3.44
CA ALA A 135 0.78 -5.85 4.21
C ALA A 135 -0.40 -6.49 4.98
N ALA A 136 -0.68 -7.77 4.72
CA ALA A 136 -1.94 -8.37 5.09
C ALA A 136 -1.95 -9.16 6.41
N ALA A 137 -0.79 -9.40 7.04
CA ALA A 137 -0.75 -10.20 8.28
C ALA A 137 -1.64 -9.60 9.37
N ASP A 138 -2.52 -10.41 9.96
CA ASP A 138 -3.49 -9.95 10.96
C ASP A 138 -2.81 -9.22 12.13
N ARG A 139 -1.67 -9.74 12.59
CA ARG A 139 -0.92 -9.19 13.72
C ARG A 139 -0.29 -7.81 13.48
N ILE A 140 -0.39 -7.24 12.28
CA ILE A 140 0.05 -5.86 12.05
C ILE A 140 -0.85 -4.89 12.81
N VAL A 141 -2.16 -5.12 12.79
CA VAL A 141 -3.15 -4.31 13.50
C VAL A 141 -3.61 -4.98 14.79
N ASP A 142 -3.88 -6.30 14.78
CA ASP A 142 -4.21 -7.08 15.99
C ASP A 142 -2.94 -7.43 16.76
N ASN A 143 -2.18 -6.42 17.17
CA ASN A 143 -0.82 -6.56 17.71
C ASN A 143 -0.74 -6.61 19.25
N GLY A 144 -1.84 -6.27 19.93
CA GLY A 144 -1.93 -6.27 21.40
C GLY A 144 -1.31 -5.05 22.10
N TYR A 145 -0.77 -4.09 21.36
CA TYR A 145 -0.29 -2.83 21.95
C TYR A 145 -1.44 -1.88 22.28
N SER A 146 -1.29 -1.13 23.37
CA SER A 146 -2.20 -0.06 23.78
C SER A 146 -1.39 1.13 24.31
N PRO A 147 -1.46 2.32 23.68
CA PRO A 147 -2.20 2.61 22.45
C PRO A 147 -1.61 1.91 21.22
N ASN A 148 -2.47 1.54 20.28
CA ASN A 148 -2.04 0.99 19.00
C ASN A 148 -1.68 2.10 18.01
N TYR A 149 -0.53 2.01 17.35
CA TYR A 149 -0.04 2.98 16.37
C TYR A 149 -0.10 2.47 14.93
N ALA A 150 -0.59 1.27 14.67
CA ALA A 150 -0.74 0.71 13.33
C ALA A 150 -2.17 0.87 12.81
N PHE A 151 -2.31 1.40 11.59
CA PHE A 151 -3.58 1.65 10.89
C PHE A 151 -3.51 1.03 9.50
N ARG A 152 -4.54 0.29 9.07
CA ARG A 152 -4.55 -0.36 7.77
C ARG A 152 -5.75 0.05 6.92
N LEU A 153 -5.47 0.33 5.65
CA LEU A 153 -6.44 0.35 4.58
C LEU A 153 -6.01 -0.70 3.57
N GLY A 154 -6.50 -1.92 3.74
CA GLY A 154 -6.08 -3.05 2.94
C GLY A 154 -6.75 -4.35 3.35
N LEU A 155 -6.35 -5.43 2.71
CA LEU A 155 -6.76 -6.79 3.04
C LEU A 155 -6.12 -7.24 4.35
N ARG A 156 -6.84 -8.04 5.13
CA ARG A 156 -6.23 -8.83 6.22
C ARG A 156 -6.35 -10.33 5.91
N ASP A 157 -5.37 -11.11 6.38
CA ASP A 157 -5.28 -12.53 6.09
C ASP A 157 -6.52 -13.33 6.50
N SER A 158 -7.13 -12.99 7.63
CA SER A 158 -8.36 -13.68 8.10
C SER A 158 -9.53 -13.49 7.14
N TRP A 159 -9.71 -12.30 6.55
CA TRP A 159 -10.74 -12.09 5.54
C TRP A 159 -10.40 -12.77 4.20
N ALA A 160 -9.12 -12.72 3.80
CA ALA A 160 -8.67 -13.39 2.59
C ALA A 160 -8.94 -14.90 2.67
N MET A 161 -8.53 -15.54 3.75
CA MET A 161 -8.74 -16.99 3.92
C MET A 161 -10.21 -17.35 3.95
N GLN A 162 -11.06 -16.56 4.61
CA GLN A 162 -12.51 -16.76 4.58
C GLN A 162 -13.04 -16.72 3.15
N VAL A 163 -12.78 -15.65 2.38
CA VAL A 163 -13.27 -15.49 1.01
C VAL A 163 -12.78 -16.62 0.10
N LEU A 164 -11.51 -16.98 0.18
CA LEU A 164 -10.89 -17.98 -0.69
C LEU A 164 -11.38 -19.40 -0.37
N ILE A 165 -11.49 -19.76 0.90
CA ILE A 165 -11.99 -21.07 1.32
C ILE A 165 -13.48 -21.19 0.99
N ASP A 166 -14.28 -20.14 1.25
CA ASP A 166 -15.71 -20.14 0.96
C ASP A 166 -15.99 -20.18 -0.55
N GLU A 167 -15.14 -19.60 -1.39
CA GLU A 167 -15.21 -19.74 -2.85
C GLU A 167 -15.05 -21.19 -3.28
N LEU A 168 -14.03 -21.91 -2.80
CA LEU A 168 -13.85 -23.33 -3.08
C LEU A 168 -15.03 -24.16 -2.56
N ALA A 169 -15.48 -23.88 -1.33
CA ALA A 169 -16.62 -24.55 -0.74
C ALA A 169 -17.93 -24.33 -1.54
N GLY A 170 -18.15 -23.12 -2.03
CA GLY A 170 -19.28 -22.77 -2.90
C GLY A 170 -19.31 -23.56 -4.22
N ARG A 171 -18.13 -23.94 -4.73
CA ARG A 171 -17.96 -24.83 -5.89
C ARG A 171 -18.11 -26.32 -5.54
N GLY A 172 -18.47 -26.67 -4.31
CA GLY A 172 -18.62 -28.05 -3.87
C GLY A 172 -17.31 -28.75 -3.48
N ILE A 173 -16.20 -28.03 -3.41
CA ILE A 173 -14.88 -28.56 -3.05
C ILE A 173 -14.78 -28.61 -1.52
N ARG A 174 -14.42 -29.78 -0.98
CA ARG A 174 -14.33 -30.04 0.46
C ARG A 174 -12.91 -30.31 0.93
N ASP A 175 -12.07 -30.88 0.08
CA ASP A 175 -10.68 -31.21 0.34
C ASP A 175 -9.77 -30.11 -0.24
N ILE A 176 -9.21 -29.28 0.64
CA ILE A 176 -8.49 -28.07 0.29
C ILE A 176 -7.03 -28.23 0.66
N ALA A 177 -6.12 -27.88 -0.23
CA ALA A 177 -4.72 -27.67 0.09
C ALA A 177 -4.43 -26.17 0.29
N LEU A 178 -3.45 -25.87 1.13
CA LEU A 178 -2.94 -24.53 1.37
C LEU A 178 -1.43 -24.49 1.01
N PHE A 179 -1.03 -23.58 0.13
CA PHE A 179 0.36 -23.38 -0.26
C PHE A 179 0.82 -21.99 0.12
N VAL A 180 1.77 -21.88 1.06
CA VAL A 180 2.13 -20.64 1.74
C VAL A 180 3.63 -20.39 1.81
N PRO A 181 4.09 -19.13 1.87
CA PRO A 181 5.50 -18.83 2.06
C PRO A 181 5.98 -19.20 3.47
N ASN A 182 7.19 -19.69 3.60
CA ASN A 182 7.85 -19.97 4.87
C ASN A 182 8.29 -18.65 5.55
N SER A 183 7.31 -17.89 6.03
CA SER A 183 7.50 -16.56 6.61
C SER A 183 6.44 -16.24 7.65
N GLY A 184 6.52 -15.08 8.29
CA GLY A 184 5.48 -14.56 9.18
C GLY A 184 4.13 -14.42 8.49
N TRP A 185 4.11 -14.06 7.20
CA TRP A 185 2.90 -13.97 6.41
C TRP A 185 2.26 -15.34 6.16
N GLY A 186 3.04 -16.36 5.79
CA GLY A 186 2.50 -17.71 5.64
C GLY A 186 1.92 -18.25 6.95
N ARG A 187 2.58 -18.02 8.07
CA ARG A 187 2.06 -18.42 9.39
C ARG A 187 0.75 -17.70 9.75
N SER A 188 0.62 -16.42 9.41
CA SER A 188 -0.63 -15.66 9.57
C SER A 188 -1.77 -16.31 8.79
N ASN A 189 -1.54 -16.66 7.51
CA ASN A 189 -2.53 -17.31 6.65
C ASN A 189 -2.91 -18.72 7.13
N VAL A 190 -1.94 -19.52 7.61
CA VAL A 190 -2.24 -20.85 8.21
C VAL A 190 -3.14 -20.70 9.44
N ALA A 191 -2.83 -19.75 10.32
CA ALA A 191 -3.64 -19.50 11.51
C ALA A 191 -5.06 -19.03 11.14
N ALA A 192 -5.18 -18.12 10.16
CA ALA A 192 -6.46 -17.62 9.67
C ALA A 192 -7.31 -18.73 9.04
N ALA A 193 -6.71 -19.55 8.15
CA ALA A 193 -7.39 -20.70 7.54
C ALA A 193 -7.86 -21.71 8.59
N THR A 194 -6.99 -22.07 9.55
CA THR A 194 -7.32 -23.00 10.62
C THR A 194 -8.51 -22.50 11.44
N LYS A 195 -8.47 -21.23 11.84
CA LYS A 195 -9.56 -20.61 12.61
C LYS A 195 -10.89 -20.58 11.82
N HIS A 196 -10.85 -20.27 10.52
CA HIS A 196 -12.06 -20.27 9.70
C HIS A 196 -12.68 -21.67 9.59
N LEU A 197 -11.83 -22.70 9.43
CA LEU A 197 -12.27 -24.11 9.33
C LEU A 197 -12.89 -24.66 10.62
N GLU A 198 -12.62 -24.09 11.79
CA GLU A 198 -13.29 -24.46 13.04
C GLU A 198 -14.82 -24.29 12.96
N SER A 199 -15.30 -23.33 12.18
CA SER A 199 -16.73 -23.07 11.92
C SER A 199 -17.29 -23.84 10.70
N ARG A 200 -16.46 -24.60 9.97
CA ARG A 200 -16.77 -25.28 8.71
C ARG A 200 -16.39 -26.76 8.76
N PRO A 201 -17.04 -27.59 9.64
CA PRO A 201 -16.65 -28.99 9.87
C PRO A 201 -16.78 -29.89 8.62
N GLU A 202 -17.52 -29.45 7.59
CA GLU A 202 -17.64 -30.13 6.31
C GLU A 202 -16.42 -29.96 5.39
N LEU A 203 -15.51 -29.04 5.72
CA LEU A 203 -14.29 -28.76 4.96
C LEU A 203 -13.07 -29.39 5.63
N ARG A 204 -12.13 -29.83 4.82
CA ARG A 204 -10.89 -30.45 5.29
C ARG A 204 -9.67 -29.78 4.67
N MET A 205 -8.75 -29.27 5.49
CA MET A 205 -7.41 -28.93 5.06
C MET A 205 -6.58 -30.21 4.96
N CYS A 206 -6.44 -30.76 3.75
CA CYS A 206 -5.80 -32.06 3.54
C CYS A 206 -4.27 -31.93 3.42
N SER A 207 -3.76 -30.77 3.05
CA SER A 207 -2.32 -30.49 2.94
C SER A 207 -2.01 -29.03 3.21
N ILE A 208 -0.89 -28.78 3.90
CA ILE A 208 -0.25 -27.46 3.98
C ILE A 208 1.18 -27.65 3.49
N GLU A 209 1.50 -27.01 2.37
CA GLU A 209 2.84 -27.04 1.80
C GLU A 209 3.47 -25.63 1.83
N TRP A 210 4.79 -25.60 1.99
CA TRP A 210 5.52 -24.36 2.17
C TRP A 210 6.48 -24.12 1.00
N HIS A 211 6.64 -22.84 0.62
CA HIS A 211 7.65 -22.39 -0.33
C HIS A 211 8.53 -21.30 0.27
N ASN A 212 9.70 -21.07 -0.31
CA ASN A 212 10.62 -20.00 0.09
C ASN A 212 10.62 -18.89 -0.96
N TRP A 213 10.88 -17.66 -0.53
CA TRP A 213 11.05 -16.55 -1.44
C TRP A 213 12.42 -16.57 -2.11
N GLY A 214 12.41 -16.18 -3.37
CA GLY A 214 13.62 -15.83 -4.10
C GLY A 214 14.55 -17.00 -4.39
N GLY A 215 14.15 -17.95 -5.24
CA GLY A 215 15.08 -18.97 -5.72
C GLY A 215 14.46 -20.32 -6.05
N GLU A 216 13.22 -20.59 -5.70
CA GLU A 216 12.56 -21.81 -6.12
C GLU A 216 12.10 -21.67 -7.59
N THR A 217 12.68 -22.49 -8.45
CA THR A 217 12.40 -22.52 -9.90
C THR A 217 11.49 -23.67 -10.29
N ASP A 218 11.19 -24.58 -9.35
CA ASP A 218 10.32 -25.73 -9.52
C ASP A 218 9.57 -26.02 -8.21
N LEU A 219 8.24 -26.12 -8.31
CA LEU A 219 7.33 -26.38 -7.21
C LEU A 219 6.41 -27.58 -7.52
N LEU A 220 6.74 -28.33 -8.60
CA LEU A 220 5.90 -29.43 -9.09
C LEU A 220 5.73 -30.53 -8.04
N ASP A 221 6.78 -30.96 -7.39
CA ASP A 221 6.71 -32.04 -6.39
C ASP A 221 5.81 -31.68 -5.21
N ARG A 222 5.78 -30.40 -4.82
CA ARG A 222 4.89 -29.91 -3.77
C ARG A 222 3.44 -29.96 -4.22
N TYR A 223 3.18 -29.55 -5.45
CA TYR A 223 1.82 -29.65 -6.01
C TYR A 223 1.35 -31.10 -6.13
N LEU A 224 2.23 -32.00 -6.60
CA LEU A 224 1.93 -33.43 -6.68
C LEU A 224 1.64 -34.03 -5.30
N THR A 225 2.40 -33.65 -4.29
CA THR A 225 2.15 -34.03 -2.87
C THR A 225 0.76 -33.60 -2.40
N MET A 226 0.32 -32.38 -2.74
CA MET A 226 -1.03 -31.92 -2.40
C MET A 226 -2.10 -32.80 -3.07
N LEU A 227 -1.93 -33.14 -4.35
CA LEU A 227 -2.86 -34.04 -5.08
C LEU A 227 -2.89 -35.45 -4.46
N GLU A 228 -1.75 -36.02 -4.09
CA GLU A 228 -1.64 -37.34 -3.44
C GLU A 228 -2.33 -37.35 -2.07
N LYS A 229 -2.30 -36.23 -1.33
CA LYS A 229 -3.06 -36.05 -0.08
C LYS A 229 -4.56 -35.80 -0.29
N GLY A 230 -5.00 -35.81 -1.54
CA GLY A 230 -6.42 -35.76 -1.93
C GLY A 230 -6.99 -34.37 -2.18
N ALA A 231 -6.14 -33.36 -2.34
CA ALA A 231 -6.61 -31.99 -2.63
C ALA A 231 -7.47 -31.92 -3.90
N LYS A 232 -8.59 -31.21 -3.81
CA LYS A 232 -9.52 -30.91 -4.90
C LYS A 232 -9.58 -29.41 -5.21
N GLY A 233 -9.01 -28.56 -4.37
CA GLY A 233 -8.85 -27.14 -4.56
C GLY A 233 -7.61 -26.65 -3.81
N LEU A 234 -7.02 -25.58 -4.29
CA LEU A 234 -5.79 -24.99 -3.77
C LEU A 234 -6.02 -23.53 -3.40
N VAL A 235 -5.72 -23.19 -2.14
CA VAL A 235 -5.52 -21.80 -1.71
C VAL A 235 -4.04 -21.47 -1.81
N LEU A 236 -3.71 -20.51 -2.68
CA LEU A 236 -2.34 -20.06 -2.94
C LEU A 236 -2.07 -18.75 -2.21
N VAL A 237 -1.03 -18.73 -1.38
CA VAL A 237 -0.46 -17.52 -0.78
C VAL A 237 0.97 -17.39 -1.30
N ALA A 238 1.19 -16.52 -2.27
CA ALA A 238 2.50 -16.32 -2.90
C ALA A 238 2.61 -14.89 -3.43
N ASN A 239 3.84 -14.44 -3.67
CA ASN A 239 4.10 -13.27 -4.49
C ASN A 239 4.14 -13.67 -5.97
N GLU A 240 4.36 -12.70 -6.85
CA GLU A 240 4.30 -12.84 -8.30
C GLU A 240 5.25 -13.91 -8.86
N ALA A 241 6.48 -13.99 -8.34
CA ALA A 241 7.50 -14.89 -8.88
C ALA A 241 7.19 -16.36 -8.56
N GLU A 242 6.99 -16.68 -7.28
CA GLU A 242 6.71 -18.06 -6.83
C GLU A 242 5.34 -18.54 -7.33
N GLY A 243 4.35 -17.62 -7.34
CA GLY A 243 3.03 -17.91 -7.91
C GLY A 243 3.12 -18.29 -9.38
N ALA A 244 3.94 -17.60 -10.18
CA ALA A 244 4.12 -17.89 -11.59
C ALA A 244 4.84 -19.23 -11.83
N VAL A 245 5.80 -19.59 -10.98
CA VAL A 245 6.46 -20.92 -11.04
C VAL A 245 5.41 -22.01 -10.82
N LEU A 246 4.58 -21.90 -9.77
CA LEU A 246 3.55 -22.87 -9.49
C LEU A 246 2.53 -22.99 -10.65
N VAL A 247 2.05 -21.87 -11.19
CA VAL A 247 1.11 -21.85 -12.31
C VAL A 247 1.68 -22.58 -13.54
N LYS A 248 2.94 -22.32 -13.89
CA LYS A 248 3.61 -23.02 -14.99
C LYS A 248 3.77 -24.53 -14.73
N ASN A 249 4.10 -24.91 -13.50
CA ASN A 249 4.18 -26.31 -13.13
C ASN A 249 2.82 -27.01 -13.25
N ILE A 250 1.73 -26.38 -12.80
CA ILE A 250 0.38 -26.95 -12.96
C ILE A 250 0.02 -27.08 -14.43
N ALA A 251 0.22 -26.04 -15.24
CA ALA A 251 -0.08 -26.03 -16.66
C ALA A 251 0.72 -27.06 -17.47
N SER A 252 1.90 -27.47 -16.99
CA SER A 252 2.71 -28.53 -17.63
C SER A 252 2.13 -29.93 -17.48
N LEU A 253 1.17 -30.12 -16.57
CA LEU A 253 0.50 -31.41 -16.33
C LEU A 253 -0.69 -31.59 -17.29
N PRO A 254 -1.16 -32.83 -17.50
CA PRO A 254 -2.44 -33.07 -18.16
C PRO A 254 -3.59 -32.36 -17.42
N ALA A 255 -4.57 -31.80 -18.15
CA ALA A 255 -5.70 -31.06 -17.59
C ALA A 255 -6.48 -31.83 -16.50
N SER A 256 -6.49 -33.15 -16.56
CA SER A 256 -7.11 -34.02 -15.53
C SER A 256 -6.45 -33.94 -14.16
N ARG A 257 -5.26 -33.33 -14.08
CA ARG A 257 -4.51 -33.11 -12.83
C ARG A 257 -4.56 -31.65 -12.36
N HIS A 258 -5.25 -30.77 -13.10
CA HIS A 258 -5.48 -29.40 -12.68
C HIS A 258 -6.62 -29.36 -11.66
N ILE A 259 -6.40 -28.69 -10.52
CA ILE A 259 -7.47 -28.37 -9.58
C ILE A 259 -7.64 -26.84 -9.54
N PRO A 260 -8.84 -26.31 -9.20
CA PRO A 260 -9.05 -24.88 -9.07
C PRO A 260 -8.06 -24.24 -8.07
N VAL A 261 -7.49 -23.10 -8.45
CA VAL A 261 -6.58 -22.31 -7.63
C VAL A 261 -7.24 -20.98 -7.29
N VAL A 262 -7.42 -20.71 -6.01
CA VAL A 262 -7.84 -19.41 -5.50
C VAL A 262 -6.67 -18.76 -4.76
N SER A 263 -6.32 -17.54 -5.13
CA SER A 263 -5.08 -16.93 -4.69
C SER A 263 -5.31 -15.72 -3.78
N HIS A 264 -4.45 -15.60 -2.78
CA HIS A 264 -4.25 -14.35 -2.07
C HIS A 264 -3.71 -13.28 -3.04
N TRP A 265 -3.96 -11.99 -2.75
CA TRP A 265 -3.59 -10.88 -3.64
C TRP A 265 -2.07 -10.66 -3.85
N GLY A 266 -1.20 -11.34 -3.08
CA GLY A 266 0.25 -11.21 -3.21
C GLY A 266 0.77 -11.33 -4.64
N VAL A 267 0.19 -12.23 -5.43
CA VAL A 267 0.54 -12.40 -6.85
C VAL A 267 0.27 -11.15 -7.71
N THR A 268 -0.62 -10.25 -7.26
CA THR A 268 -0.94 -9.00 -7.99
C THR A 268 0.00 -7.85 -7.69
N GLY A 269 1.00 -8.07 -6.83
CA GLY A 269 2.01 -7.08 -6.47
C GLY A 269 3.10 -6.87 -7.52
N GLY A 270 2.99 -7.48 -8.71
CA GLY A 270 3.99 -7.37 -9.75
C GLY A 270 3.57 -7.95 -11.10
N ARG A 271 4.53 -8.40 -11.86
CA ARG A 271 4.40 -8.84 -13.27
C ARG A 271 3.95 -10.30 -13.39
N PHE A 272 3.03 -10.75 -12.54
CA PHE A 272 2.60 -12.15 -12.45
C PHE A 272 2.06 -12.70 -13.76
N ALA A 273 1.13 -12.01 -14.40
CA ALA A 273 0.53 -12.48 -15.66
C ALA A 273 1.59 -12.61 -16.78
N GLU A 274 2.52 -11.66 -16.85
CA GLU A 274 3.65 -11.72 -17.79
C GLU A 274 4.59 -12.90 -17.47
N LEU A 275 4.89 -13.12 -16.20
CA LEU A 275 5.72 -14.24 -15.76
C LEU A 275 5.06 -15.60 -16.04
N CYS A 276 3.75 -15.70 -15.89
CA CYS A 276 2.99 -16.92 -16.23
C CYS A 276 2.93 -17.19 -17.74
N GLY A 277 2.82 -16.11 -18.54
CA GLY A 277 2.56 -16.23 -19.97
C GLY A 277 1.25 -16.97 -20.24
N GLY A 278 1.21 -17.80 -21.30
CA GLY A 278 0.02 -18.58 -21.67
C GLY A 278 -0.46 -19.58 -20.61
N ALA A 279 0.41 -20.02 -19.70
CA ALA A 279 0.07 -21.00 -18.66
C ALA A 279 -1.10 -20.57 -17.77
N LEU A 280 -1.27 -19.27 -17.55
CA LEU A 280 -2.36 -18.73 -16.72
C LEU A 280 -3.74 -18.94 -17.32
N GLN A 281 -3.83 -19.08 -18.64
CA GLN A 281 -5.09 -19.34 -19.35
C GLN A 281 -5.47 -20.82 -19.40
N GLU A 282 -4.55 -21.71 -19.02
CA GLU A 282 -4.75 -23.16 -19.02
C GLU A 282 -5.31 -23.70 -17.71
N ILE A 283 -5.33 -22.87 -16.66
CA ILE A 283 -5.78 -23.27 -15.32
C ILE A 283 -6.95 -22.43 -14.84
N ASP A 284 -7.79 -23.01 -13.98
CA ASP A 284 -8.85 -22.27 -13.28
C ASP A 284 -8.22 -21.49 -12.12
N PHE A 285 -8.00 -20.19 -12.32
CA PHE A 285 -7.34 -19.31 -11.39
C PHE A 285 -8.17 -18.06 -11.09
N CYS A 286 -8.35 -17.74 -9.82
CA CYS A 286 -8.87 -16.43 -9.41
C CYS A 286 -8.10 -15.89 -8.18
N VAL A 287 -8.26 -14.59 -7.93
CA VAL A 287 -7.50 -13.90 -6.89
C VAL A 287 -8.40 -12.92 -6.14
N VAL A 288 -8.24 -12.85 -4.80
CA VAL A 288 -8.96 -11.87 -3.98
C VAL A 288 -8.40 -10.46 -4.21
N GLN A 289 -9.29 -9.47 -4.28
CA GLN A 289 -8.96 -8.06 -4.49
C GLN A 289 -9.79 -7.18 -3.58
N THR A 290 -9.33 -5.93 -3.39
CA THR A 290 -9.99 -4.87 -2.62
C THR A 290 -10.36 -3.68 -3.49
N PHE A 291 -9.66 -3.48 -4.61
CA PHE A 291 -9.86 -2.36 -5.52
C PHE A 291 -9.58 -2.76 -6.97
N SER A 292 -10.33 -2.14 -7.88
CA SER A 292 -10.08 -2.20 -9.33
C SER A 292 -10.61 -0.93 -9.99
N PHE A 293 -9.86 -0.36 -10.91
CA PHE A 293 -10.34 0.73 -11.76
C PHE A 293 -11.50 0.32 -12.69
N ALA A 294 -11.78 -0.97 -12.86
CA ALA A 294 -13.02 -1.43 -13.50
C ALA A 294 -14.27 -1.08 -12.68
N ARG A 295 -14.14 -0.84 -11.39
CA ARG A 295 -15.24 -0.52 -10.46
C ARG A 295 -15.18 0.94 -9.99
N GLN A 296 -14.92 1.88 -10.90
CA GLN A 296 -14.87 3.31 -10.59
C GLN A 296 -16.22 3.80 -10.04
N ARG A 297 -16.34 3.89 -8.73
CA ARG A 297 -17.60 4.18 -8.04
C ARG A 297 -17.90 5.67 -7.89
N ASN A 298 -16.88 6.53 -8.07
CA ASN A 298 -17.02 7.98 -7.88
C ASN A 298 -16.02 8.77 -8.73
N ASP A 299 -16.19 10.09 -8.74
CA ASP A 299 -15.37 11.03 -9.50
C ASP A 299 -13.90 11.06 -9.04
N ALA A 300 -13.63 10.80 -7.76
CA ALA A 300 -12.27 10.75 -7.23
C ALA A 300 -11.50 9.55 -7.84
N ALA A 301 -12.14 8.37 -7.87
CA ALA A 301 -11.58 7.18 -8.49
C ALA A 301 -11.32 7.37 -10.00
N ARG A 302 -12.25 8.03 -10.70
CA ARG A 302 -12.08 8.35 -12.13
C ARG A 302 -10.89 9.28 -12.36
N ARG A 303 -10.77 10.39 -11.62
CA ARG A 303 -9.63 11.31 -11.74
C ARG A 303 -8.30 10.64 -11.41
N LEU A 304 -8.27 9.77 -10.39
CA LEU A 304 -7.06 9.01 -10.05
C LEU A 304 -6.69 8.03 -11.18
N ALA A 305 -7.68 7.37 -11.80
CA ALA A 305 -7.46 6.50 -12.96
C ALA A 305 -6.86 7.26 -14.14
N GLU A 306 -7.46 8.39 -14.54
CA GLU A 306 -6.97 9.25 -15.64
C GLU A 306 -5.53 9.72 -15.38
N ARG A 307 -5.24 10.17 -14.15
CA ARG A 307 -3.90 10.58 -13.75
C ARG A 307 -2.89 9.44 -13.78
N SER A 308 -3.31 8.26 -13.34
CA SER A 308 -2.47 7.06 -13.34
C SER A 308 -2.19 6.58 -14.76
N VAL A 309 -3.19 6.56 -15.64
CA VAL A 309 -3.03 6.28 -17.08
C VAL A 309 -1.95 7.17 -17.67
N ALA A 310 -2.04 8.50 -17.47
CA ALA A 310 -1.04 9.45 -17.97
C ALA A 310 0.36 9.21 -17.38
N ALA A 311 0.47 8.89 -16.09
CA ALA A 311 1.74 8.70 -15.40
C ALA A 311 2.45 7.37 -15.75
N TYR A 312 1.67 6.34 -16.06
CA TYR A 312 2.21 5.02 -16.48
C TYR A 312 2.35 4.89 -18.01
N GLY A 313 1.80 5.85 -18.79
CA GLY A 313 1.85 5.81 -20.26
C GLY A 313 1.09 4.62 -20.84
N VAL A 314 -0.03 4.25 -20.22
CA VAL A 314 -0.94 3.19 -20.69
C VAL A 314 -2.22 3.82 -21.25
N ASP A 315 -2.96 3.07 -22.06
CA ASP A 315 -4.20 3.57 -22.67
C ASP A 315 -5.47 3.20 -21.87
N ASP A 316 -5.40 2.14 -21.08
CA ASP A 316 -6.52 1.59 -20.32
C ASP A 316 -6.18 1.56 -18.82
N PRO A 317 -7.05 2.04 -17.92
CA PRO A 317 -6.83 1.96 -16.47
C PRO A 317 -6.62 0.53 -15.94
N LEU A 318 -7.09 -0.48 -16.64
CA LEU A 318 -6.87 -1.89 -16.30
C LEU A 318 -5.45 -2.39 -16.59
N ASP A 319 -4.68 -1.65 -17.39
CA ASP A 319 -3.27 -1.94 -17.65
C ASP A 319 -2.34 -1.32 -16.59
N ILE A 320 -2.88 -0.55 -15.62
CA ILE A 320 -2.11 0.03 -14.52
C ILE A 320 -1.68 -1.08 -13.55
N PRO A 321 -0.36 -1.29 -13.35
CA PRO A 321 0.10 -2.33 -12.44
C PRO A 321 -0.20 -1.98 -10.99
N SER A 322 -0.56 -3.00 -10.18
CA SER A 322 -0.78 -2.84 -8.74
C SER A 322 -1.74 -1.69 -8.35
N ALA A 323 -2.82 -1.51 -9.12
CA ALA A 323 -3.76 -0.40 -8.98
C ALA A 323 -4.30 -0.21 -7.55
N LEU A 324 -4.49 -1.31 -6.80
CA LEU A 324 -4.94 -1.26 -5.41
C LEU A 324 -3.93 -0.52 -4.51
N GLY A 325 -2.61 -0.69 -4.74
CA GLY A 325 -1.57 -0.01 -3.97
C GLY A 325 -1.62 1.51 -4.16
N ILE A 326 -1.87 1.96 -5.41
CA ILE A 326 -2.07 3.39 -5.72
C ILE A 326 -3.27 3.93 -4.94
N ALA A 327 -4.42 3.26 -5.05
CA ALA A 327 -5.68 3.75 -4.48
C ALA A 327 -5.67 3.76 -2.95
N GLN A 328 -5.18 2.68 -2.32
CA GLN A 328 -5.12 2.56 -0.87
C GLN A 328 -4.11 3.53 -0.26
N ALA A 329 -2.94 3.68 -0.86
CA ALA A 329 -1.94 4.65 -0.39
C ALA A 329 -2.40 6.10 -0.59
N TYR A 330 -3.12 6.38 -1.68
CA TYR A 330 -3.74 7.68 -1.93
C TYR A 330 -4.74 8.03 -0.83
N ASP A 331 -5.71 7.15 -0.55
CA ASP A 331 -6.72 7.39 0.49
C ASP A 331 -6.10 7.52 1.89
N LEU A 332 -5.15 6.62 2.25
CA LEU A 332 -4.45 6.71 3.54
C LEU A 332 -3.70 8.04 3.70
N THR A 333 -3.09 8.56 2.63
CA THR A 333 -2.41 9.86 2.67
C THR A 333 -3.41 11.00 2.87
N ARG A 334 -4.57 10.93 2.24
CA ARG A 334 -5.67 11.89 2.44
C ARG A 334 -6.19 11.84 3.88
N LEU A 335 -6.41 10.65 4.43
CA LEU A 335 -6.84 10.45 5.82
C LEU A 335 -5.80 10.98 6.82
N LEU A 336 -4.50 10.74 6.55
CA LEU A 336 -3.42 11.29 7.37
C LEU A 336 -3.40 12.82 7.35
N ALA A 337 -3.57 13.45 6.18
CA ALA A 337 -3.63 14.91 6.07
C ALA A 337 -4.81 15.49 6.87
N LEU A 338 -5.99 14.87 6.80
CA LEU A 338 -7.15 15.25 7.62
C LEU A 338 -6.85 15.10 9.12
N ALA A 339 -6.14 14.04 9.53
CA ALA A 339 -5.74 13.83 10.92
C ALA A 339 -4.75 14.88 11.40
N ILE A 340 -3.77 15.27 10.57
CA ILE A 340 -2.81 16.34 10.88
C ILE A 340 -3.53 17.68 11.07
N ASP A 341 -4.44 18.03 10.15
CA ASP A 341 -5.22 19.28 10.26
C ASP A 341 -6.14 19.28 11.49
N ARG A 342 -6.78 18.15 11.79
CA ARG A 342 -7.62 17.99 12.99
C ARG A 342 -6.80 18.07 14.27
N ALA A 343 -5.60 17.49 14.28
CA ALA A 343 -4.66 17.57 15.40
C ALA A 343 -4.17 19.02 15.63
N GLY A 344 -4.09 19.84 14.60
CA GLY A 344 -3.56 21.20 14.64
C GLY A 344 -2.06 21.27 14.92
N VAL A 345 -1.38 20.12 15.05
CA VAL A 345 0.04 19.98 15.37
C VAL A 345 0.62 18.73 14.67
N THR A 346 1.97 18.62 14.70
CA THR A 346 2.69 17.46 14.16
C THR A 346 3.15 16.48 15.25
N ASP A 347 2.63 16.60 16.47
CA ASP A 347 2.90 15.62 17.52
C ASP A 347 2.29 14.26 17.14
N ARG A 348 3.11 13.22 17.18
CA ARG A 348 2.75 11.87 16.71
C ARG A 348 1.59 11.24 17.47
N ALA A 349 1.54 11.43 18.78
CA ALA A 349 0.50 10.89 19.63
C ALA A 349 -0.84 11.61 19.39
N VAL A 350 -0.80 12.94 19.17
CA VAL A 350 -1.99 13.74 18.86
C VAL A 350 -2.50 13.41 17.46
N VAL A 351 -1.61 13.25 16.47
CA VAL A 351 -1.99 12.82 15.10
C VAL A 351 -2.57 11.40 15.12
N ARG A 352 -1.95 10.47 15.89
CA ARG A 352 -2.49 9.12 16.09
C ARG A 352 -3.92 9.15 16.67
N ALA A 353 -4.16 9.95 17.69
CA ALA A 353 -5.48 10.08 18.28
C ALA A 353 -6.49 10.73 17.30
N ALA A 354 -6.04 11.68 16.49
CA ALA A 354 -6.87 12.31 15.46
C ALA A 354 -7.27 11.32 14.34
N LEU A 355 -6.43 10.34 14.01
CA LEU A 355 -6.80 9.26 13.06
C LEU A 355 -8.01 8.45 13.54
N GLU A 356 -8.19 8.24 14.84
CA GLU A 356 -9.33 7.53 15.41
C GLU A 356 -10.64 8.35 15.47
N ASP A 357 -10.56 9.65 15.17
CA ASP A 357 -11.70 10.58 15.27
C ASP A 357 -11.86 11.44 13.99
N LEU A 358 -11.67 10.81 12.84
CA LEU A 358 -11.84 11.48 11.56
C LEU A 358 -13.32 11.72 11.23
N PRO A 359 -13.64 12.85 10.56
CA PRO A 359 -14.96 13.06 9.97
C PRO A 359 -15.20 12.09 8.81
N PRO A 360 -16.46 11.92 8.37
CA PRO A 360 -16.75 11.18 7.14
C PRO A 360 -15.92 11.69 5.95
N HIS A 361 -15.40 10.78 5.15
CA HIS A 361 -14.57 11.08 3.99
C HIS A 361 -14.94 10.20 2.80
N ASP A 362 -15.09 10.80 1.62
CA ASP A 362 -15.29 10.08 0.38
C ASP A 362 -13.94 9.86 -0.29
N GLY A 363 -13.42 8.66 -0.17
CA GLY A 363 -12.15 8.23 -0.77
C GLY A 363 -12.32 7.64 -2.16
N VAL A 364 -11.19 7.24 -2.73
CA VAL A 364 -11.11 6.53 -4.02
C VAL A 364 -11.54 5.07 -3.87
N VAL A 365 -11.09 4.41 -2.81
CA VAL A 365 -11.39 3.00 -2.54
C VAL A 365 -12.84 2.83 -2.12
N ARG A 366 -13.29 3.66 -1.19
CA ARG A 366 -14.66 3.68 -0.66
C ARG A 366 -14.99 4.99 0.05
N SER A 367 -16.25 5.17 0.39
CA SER A 367 -16.67 6.18 1.38
C SER A 367 -16.41 5.64 2.79
N TYR A 368 -15.81 6.47 3.63
CA TYR A 368 -15.49 6.17 5.02
C TYR A 368 -16.41 7.01 5.93
N PRO A 369 -17.52 6.46 6.44
CA PRO A 369 -18.30 7.14 7.48
C PRO A 369 -17.43 7.41 8.71
N ARG A 370 -16.54 6.49 9.01
CA ARG A 370 -15.49 6.55 10.02
C ARG A 370 -14.38 5.60 9.61
N ALA A 371 -13.23 6.13 9.21
CA ALA A 371 -12.13 5.30 8.69
C ALA A 371 -11.53 4.40 9.78
N PHE A 372 -11.26 4.98 10.96
CA PHE A 372 -10.68 4.30 12.11
C PHE A 372 -11.42 4.68 13.39
N THR A 373 -11.35 3.82 14.40
CA THR A 373 -11.91 4.03 15.74
C THR A 373 -10.92 3.53 16.78
N PRO A 374 -11.05 3.89 18.07
CA PRO A 374 -10.22 3.31 19.13
C PRO A 374 -10.27 1.77 19.19
N ASP A 375 -11.38 1.17 18.74
CA ASP A 375 -11.61 -0.28 18.78
C ASP A 375 -11.22 -0.97 17.47
N SER A 376 -11.01 -0.22 16.37
CA SER A 376 -10.68 -0.77 15.04
C SER A 376 -9.81 0.16 14.23
N HIS A 377 -8.63 -0.30 13.89
CA HIS A 377 -7.70 0.38 12.99
C HIS A 377 -7.71 -0.20 11.57
N GLU A 378 -8.77 -0.90 11.20
CA GLU A 378 -9.04 -1.40 9.84
C GLU A 378 -10.05 -0.46 9.15
N ALA A 379 -9.64 0.18 8.04
CA ALA A 379 -10.51 1.08 7.28
C ALA A 379 -11.37 0.35 6.23
N MET A 380 -11.16 -0.95 6.06
CA MET A 380 -11.96 -1.83 5.21
C MET A 380 -12.75 -2.85 6.03
N ALA A 381 -13.64 -3.58 5.36
CA ALA A 381 -14.41 -4.66 5.91
C ALA A 381 -14.44 -5.86 4.95
N LEU A 382 -14.90 -7.02 5.44
CA LEU A 382 -14.95 -8.25 4.65
C LEU A 382 -15.75 -8.10 3.35
N GLU A 383 -16.85 -7.35 3.40
CA GLU A 383 -17.75 -7.08 2.26
C GLU A 383 -17.15 -6.22 1.15
N ASP A 384 -16.02 -5.56 1.41
CA ASP A 384 -15.29 -4.80 0.39
C ASP A 384 -14.48 -5.71 -0.55
N LEU A 385 -14.24 -6.96 -0.12
CA LEU A 385 -13.46 -7.93 -0.88
C LEU A 385 -14.26 -8.51 -2.04
N PHE A 386 -13.58 -8.80 -3.12
CA PHE A 386 -14.14 -9.49 -4.28
C PHE A 386 -13.10 -10.37 -4.96
N LEU A 387 -13.56 -11.31 -5.77
CA LEU A 387 -12.68 -12.13 -6.59
C LEU A 387 -12.54 -11.53 -7.99
N ALA A 388 -11.35 -11.69 -8.56
CA ALA A 388 -11.03 -11.27 -9.92
C ALA A 388 -10.33 -12.41 -10.69
N ARG A 389 -10.39 -12.35 -12.03
CA ARG A 389 -9.69 -13.26 -12.96
C ARG A 389 -8.81 -12.46 -13.90
N PHE A 390 -7.73 -13.07 -14.35
CA PHE A 390 -6.89 -12.51 -15.40
C PHE A 390 -7.50 -12.82 -16.78
N ASP A 391 -7.67 -11.79 -17.60
CA ASP A 391 -8.03 -11.96 -19.01
C ASP A 391 -6.83 -12.40 -19.87
N ALA A 392 -7.04 -12.63 -21.15
CA ALA A 392 -5.99 -13.05 -22.09
C ALA A 392 -4.86 -12.00 -22.26
N ARG A 393 -5.11 -10.74 -21.87
CA ARG A 393 -4.10 -9.66 -21.86
C ARG A 393 -3.38 -9.54 -20.53
N GLY A 394 -3.71 -10.36 -19.53
CA GLY A 394 -3.16 -10.30 -18.19
C GLY A 394 -3.77 -9.22 -17.28
N ARG A 395 -4.91 -8.65 -17.65
CA ARG A 395 -5.63 -7.64 -16.87
C ARG A 395 -6.56 -8.32 -15.86
N LEU A 396 -6.66 -7.72 -14.69
CA LEU A 396 -7.54 -8.20 -13.61
C LEU A 396 -8.97 -7.68 -13.77
N LEU A 397 -9.90 -8.59 -14.04
CA LEU A 397 -11.32 -8.31 -14.18
C LEU A 397 -12.09 -8.87 -12.98
N PRO A 398 -12.88 -8.07 -12.26
CA PRO A 398 -13.73 -8.55 -11.19
C PRO A 398 -14.72 -9.59 -11.68
N ILE A 399 -14.90 -10.71 -10.95
CA ILE A 399 -15.88 -11.74 -11.27
C ILE A 399 -17.28 -11.17 -11.01
N GLY A 400 -18.21 -11.39 -11.95
CA GLY A 400 -19.59 -10.91 -11.88
C GLY A 400 -19.79 -9.44 -12.27
N SER A 401 -18.80 -8.78 -12.86
CA SER A 401 -18.93 -7.42 -13.41
C SER A 401 -19.38 -7.38 -14.89
N GLU A 402 -19.72 -8.51 -15.46
CA GLU A 402 -20.37 -8.58 -16.79
C GLU A 402 -21.86 -8.25 -16.64
N GLN A 403 -22.19 -6.95 -16.60
CA GLN A 403 -23.53 -6.41 -16.92
C GLN A 403 -23.39 -5.05 -17.56
#